data_72207932a26e55d284ba702406475640
#
_entry.id   72207932a26e55d284ba702406475640
#
_cell.length_a   1.000
_cell.length_b   1.000
_cell.length_c   1.000
_cell.angle_alpha   90.00
_cell.angle_beta   90.00
_cell.angle_gamma   90.00
#
_symmetry.space_group_name_H-M   'P 1'
#
loop_
_entity.id
_entity.type
_entity.pdbx_description
1 polymer ?
#
loop_
_entity_poly.entity_id
_entity_poly.type
_entity_poly.pdbx_seq_one_letter_code
_entity_poly.pdbx_strand_id
1 'polypeptide(L)'
;MKHAPGPGMFFAVLFAVASCGVFAAPSEASNDGRIAAQSPCSDCIRVRVGLPRIARGPAPDIADNRFTEIQLPDGRFRGFDAHGDTHAIDGDHPWDMGGPARTVLERGKPGTYDSCGQWLQHAEPSGSTILGFVHNETACRYEAGQTHKSMSLAISSDYGLSWKDLGQVITGTDAATAGKSTGEGDCTFLNGQDDYYYAYCGRPRDGAVIAARAPVSDPGSGHWIKFFQGKWDQPGLGGDATSLGKGLGSSGARWTANGETVLLGWQRGGMGLFFSNDHTTFASLHEPLLVLDPGIWKRPDPSEVLAYPVMLDARTGGNQLSNSWMLVYAYWPPYEGREQKYLVFRQVDVSMSNAPVTPQVGVLLARWYNPALHDRWSTTAAVPGNYSPYKLETQSGYLMTIAGAGKPSVELEDCVSQRPGHPDHLLAEKGFCEAHTYQRLRTAGWVYAQAQPDTVPLYRCYNDRDQSHFASNAPDCEKLGTAERLLGYALKQ
;
A
#
# COMPACT_ATOMS: atom_id res chain seq x y z
N MET A 1 -14.15 -35.37 57.02
CA MET A 1 -15.18 -34.53 56.39
C MET A 1 -14.56 -33.95 55.13
N LYS A 2 -15.07 -34.36 53.99
CA LYS A 2 -14.56 -34.00 52.65
C LYS A 2 -15.22 -32.69 52.19
N HIS A 3 -14.46 -31.64 51.89
CA HIS A 3 -14.94 -30.51 51.15
C HIS A 3 -14.50 -30.64 49.70
N ALA A 4 -15.46 -30.67 48.80
CA ALA A 4 -15.28 -30.61 47.36
C ALA A 4 -15.08 -29.12 46.92
N PRO A 5 -14.26 -28.83 45.90
CA PRO A 5 -14.17 -27.50 45.33
C PRO A 5 -15.26 -27.29 44.29
N GLY A 6 -15.89 -26.11 44.38
CA GLY A 6 -16.90 -25.62 43.39
C GLY A 6 -16.28 -25.24 42.05
N PRO A 7 -17.11 -25.17 41.00
CA PRO A 7 -16.63 -24.91 39.64
C PRO A 7 -16.23 -23.44 39.44
N GLY A 8 -14.98 -23.22 39.07
CA GLY A 8 -14.48 -21.93 38.64
C GLY A 8 -15.13 -21.53 37.32
N MET A 9 -15.79 -20.40 37.35
CA MET A 9 -16.40 -19.74 36.18
C MET A 9 -15.29 -19.12 35.34
N PHE A 10 -14.95 -19.75 34.22
CA PHE A 10 -14.08 -19.15 33.22
C PHE A 10 -14.85 -18.04 32.51
N PHE A 11 -14.54 -16.79 32.83
CA PHE A 11 -14.91 -15.65 31.99
C PHE A 11 -14.03 -15.70 30.72
N ALA A 12 -14.60 -16.16 29.65
CA ALA A 12 -14.07 -15.94 28.33
C ALA A 12 -14.21 -14.45 28.00
N VAL A 13 -13.13 -13.69 28.14
CA VAL A 13 -13.06 -12.32 27.62
C VAL A 13 -12.95 -12.45 26.11
N LEU A 14 -14.09 -12.31 25.44
CA LEU A 14 -14.12 -12.05 23.99
C LEU A 14 -13.55 -10.63 23.78
N PHE A 15 -12.30 -10.54 23.37
CA PHE A 15 -11.79 -9.32 22.77
C PHE A 15 -12.48 -9.13 21.41
N ALA A 16 -13.48 -8.27 21.38
CA ALA A 16 -13.99 -7.76 20.12
C ALA A 16 -12.87 -6.90 19.48
N VAL A 17 -12.36 -7.36 18.36
CA VAL A 17 -11.37 -6.65 17.55
C VAL A 17 -12.04 -5.41 17.01
N ALA A 18 -11.52 -4.24 17.38
CA ALA A 18 -11.90 -2.98 16.73
C ALA A 18 -11.63 -3.12 15.23
N SER A 19 -12.66 -3.09 14.45
CA SER A 19 -12.56 -2.93 13.01
C SER A 19 -12.18 -1.48 12.73
N CYS A 20 -10.88 -1.14 12.76
CA CYS A 20 -10.38 -0.14 11.84
C CYS A 20 -10.91 -0.54 10.47
N GLY A 21 -11.55 0.36 9.75
CA GLY A 21 -12.34 0.06 8.56
C GLY A 21 -11.74 -1.06 7.73
N VAL A 22 -12.34 -2.22 7.84
CA VAL A 22 -12.02 -3.36 7.02
C VAL A 22 -12.25 -2.88 5.59
N PHE A 23 -11.19 -2.57 4.87
CA PHE A 23 -11.23 -2.80 3.44
C PHE A 23 -11.36 -4.32 3.31
N ALA A 24 -12.58 -4.81 3.42
CA ALA A 24 -12.90 -6.16 3.04
C ALA A 24 -12.33 -6.34 1.64
N ALA A 25 -11.66 -7.44 1.39
CA ALA A 25 -11.36 -7.86 0.02
C ALA A 25 -12.65 -7.66 -0.78
N PRO A 26 -12.60 -6.94 -1.92
CA PRO A 26 -13.81 -6.55 -2.61
C PRO A 26 -14.63 -7.78 -2.92
N SER A 27 -15.82 -7.89 -2.28
CA SER A 27 -16.91 -8.61 -2.91
C SER A 27 -17.04 -8.02 -4.30
N GLU A 28 -17.10 -8.84 -5.33
CA GLU A 28 -17.19 -8.51 -6.76
C GLU A 28 -17.64 -7.07 -6.96
N ALA A 29 -16.73 -6.23 -7.56
CA ALA A 29 -17.11 -4.90 -7.97
C ALA A 29 -18.33 -5.07 -8.86
N SER A 30 -19.50 -4.78 -8.32
CA SER A 30 -20.69 -4.61 -9.14
C SER A 30 -20.31 -3.54 -10.15
N ASN A 31 -20.37 -3.86 -11.41
CA ASN A 31 -20.26 -2.96 -12.55
C ASN A 31 -21.36 -1.88 -12.38
N ASP A 32 -21.11 -0.93 -11.50
CA ASP A 32 -21.91 0.28 -11.44
C ASP A 32 -21.37 1.15 -12.57
N GLY A 33 -22.01 1.13 -13.71
CA GLY A 33 -21.72 1.57 -15.06
C GLY A 33 -20.94 2.88 -15.31
N ARG A 34 -19.97 3.19 -14.45
CA ARG A 34 -19.13 4.38 -14.52
C ARG A 34 -17.62 4.09 -14.67
N ILE A 35 -17.22 2.84 -14.80
CA ILE A 35 -15.87 2.54 -15.30
C ILE A 35 -15.96 2.75 -16.81
N ALA A 36 -15.67 3.99 -17.24
CA ALA A 36 -15.70 4.36 -18.64
C ALA A 36 -14.64 3.63 -19.44
N ALA A 37 -14.86 3.62 -20.73
CA ALA A 37 -13.96 3.12 -21.75
C ALA A 37 -12.49 3.41 -21.41
N GLN A 38 -11.67 2.38 -21.57
CA GLN A 38 -10.22 2.34 -21.38
C GLN A 38 -9.57 3.69 -21.68
N SER A 39 -8.66 4.15 -20.81
CA SER A 39 -7.62 5.12 -21.17
C SER A 39 -7.06 4.75 -22.54
N PRO A 40 -6.81 5.73 -23.46
CA PRO A 40 -6.56 5.46 -24.88
C PRO A 40 -5.41 4.47 -25.17
N CYS A 41 -4.73 3.95 -24.20
CA CYS A 41 -3.83 2.81 -24.34
C CYS A 41 -3.44 2.20 -22.99
N SER A 42 -4.39 1.71 -22.17
CA SER A 42 -4.07 0.91 -20.99
C SER A 42 -3.18 -0.29 -21.34
N ASP A 43 -3.35 -0.82 -22.56
CA ASP A 43 -2.57 -1.96 -23.08
C ASP A 43 -1.18 -1.56 -23.59
N CYS A 44 -0.82 -0.27 -23.58
CA CYS A 44 0.50 0.21 -23.98
C CYS A 44 1.41 0.57 -22.78
N ILE A 45 0.88 0.51 -21.56
CA ILE A 45 1.64 0.84 -20.36
C ILE A 45 2.32 -0.43 -19.84
N ARG A 46 3.64 -0.36 -19.67
CA ARG A 46 4.43 -1.41 -19.01
C ARG A 46 4.90 -0.89 -17.67
N VAL A 47 4.68 -1.66 -16.61
CA VAL A 47 5.07 -1.32 -15.25
C VAL A 47 6.04 -2.37 -14.69
N ARG A 48 7.10 -1.91 -14.04
CA ARG A 48 8.08 -2.75 -13.34
C ARG A 48 8.19 -2.30 -11.89
N VAL A 49 7.87 -3.18 -10.97
CA VAL A 49 7.96 -2.95 -9.54
C VAL A 49 9.26 -3.58 -9.03
N GLY A 50 10.15 -2.74 -8.54
CA GLY A 50 11.50 -3.10 -8.11
C GLY A 50 11.56 -3.76 -6.73
N LEU A 51 12.79 -3.84 -6.20
CA LEU A 51 13.08 -4.40 -4.87
C LEU A 51 12.43 -3.59 -3.76
N PRO A 52 11.96 -4.27 -2.71
CA PRO A 52 11.59 -3.59 -1.48
C PRO A 52 12.82 -3.04 -0.76
N ARG A 53 12.68 -1.83 -0.23
CA ARG A 53 13.63 -1.20 0.68
C ARG A 53 12.92 -0.84 1.97
N ILE A 54 13.52 -1.19 3.10
CA ILE A 54 13.02 -0.77 4.40
C ILE A 54 13.60 0.61 4.70
N ALA A 55 12.75 1.60 4.77
CA ALA A 55 13.13 2.95 5.17
C ALA A 55 13.12 3.13 6.68
N ARG A 56 12.24 2.43 7.39
CA ARG A 56 12.09 2.51 8.84
C ARG A 56 11.50 1.23 9.40
N GLY A 57 11.80 0.94 10.64
CA GLY A 57 11.20 -0.14 11.42
C GLY A 57 12.18 -1.24 11.84
N PRO A 58 11.71 -2.19 12.66
CA PRO A 58 10.35 -2.21 13.19
C PRO A 58 10.11 -1.10 14.21
N ALA A 59 8.96 -0.48 14.18
CA ALA A 59 8.56 0.51 15.17
C ALA A 59 7.03 0.56 15.31
N PRO A 60 6.51 0.76 16.54
CA PRO A 60 5.07 0.83 16.78
C PRO A 60 4.43 2.11 16.23
N ASP A 61 5.22 3.16 16.05
CA ASP A 61 4.82 4.47 15.53
C ASP A 61 4.76 4.55 14.00
N ILE A 62 5.11 3.48 13.27
CA ILE A 62 5.01 3.47 11.82
C ILE A 62 3.56 3.41 11.39
N ALA A 63 3.27 4.24 10.44
CA ALA A 63 2.09 4.47 9.64
C ALA A 63 0.80 3.74 10.08
N ASP A 64 -0.06 4.48 10.77
CA ASP A 64 -1.49 4.22 10.81
C ASP A 64 -2.24 5.16 9.83
N ASN A 65 -1.51 5.63 8.82
CA ASN A 65 -2.00 6.51 7.76
C ASN A 65 -1.11 6.42 6.51
N ARG A 66 -1.40 7.24 5.51
CA ARG A 66 -0.56 7.43 4.33
C ARG A 66 0.69 8.22 4.69
N PHE A 67 1.84 7.71 4.30
CA PHE A 67 3.10 8.42 4.42
C PHE A 67 3.14 9.57 3.41
N THR A 68 3.70 10.71 3.78
CA THR A 68 3.98 11.83 2.89
C THR A 68 5.33 12.43 3.23
N GLU A 69 5.98 13.06 2.27
CA GLU A 69 7.29 13.68 2.48
C GLU A 69 7.46 14.96 1.67
N ILE A 70 8.42 15.76 2.06
CA ILE A 70 8.86 16.99 1.38
C ILE A 70 10.37 16.99 1.25
N GLN A 71 10.88 17.62 0.20
CA GLN A 71 12.30 17.93 0.09
C GLN A 71 12.61 19.20 0.88
N LEU A 72 13.70 19.16 1.66
CA LEU A 72 14.20 20.30 2.43
C LEU A 72 15.15 21.15 1.56
N PRO A 73 15.38 22.43 1.92
CA PRO A 73 16.28 23.31 1.17
C PRO A 73 17.73 22.81 1.07
N ASP A 74 18.17 21.99 2.00
CA ASP A 74 19.50 21.38 2.02
C ASP A 74 19.60 20.10 1.18
N GLY A 75 18.51 19.74 0.51
CA GLY A 75 18.41 18.55 -0.36
C GLY A 75 18.03 17.27 0.36
N ARG A 76 17.97 17.28 1.70
CA ARG A 76 17.44 16.16 2.49
C ARG A 76 15.92 16.08 2.38
N PHE A 77 15.34 15.06 3.01
CA PHE A 77 13.91 14.81 3.02
C PHE A 77 13.37 14.80 4.44
N ARG A 78 12.13 15.24 4.57
CA ARG A 78 11.34 15.10 5.79
C ARG A 78 10.08 14.34 5.47
N GLY A 79 9.97 13.15 6.04
CA GLY A 79 8.78 12.32 6.01
C GLY A 79 7.86 12.64 7.18
N PHE A 80 6.56 12.41 6.97
CA PHE A 80 5.53 12.51 7.99
C PHE A 80 4.82 11.18 8.10
N ASP A 81 4.83 10.66 9.31
CA ASP A 81 4.20 9.41 9.69
C ASP A 81 3.28 9.67 10.88
N ALA A 82 2.18 8.94 11.01
CA ALA A 82 1.23 9.22 12.07
C ALA A 82 0.66 7.96 12.72
N HIS A 83 0.56 8.02 14.04
CA HIS A 83 -0.13 7.03 14.87
C HIS A 83 -0.93 7.77 15.95
N GLY A 84 -2.07 8.35 15.54
CA GLY A 84 -2.87 9.26 16.36
C GLY A 84 -2.37 10.70 16.34
N ASP A 85 -1.08 10.91 16.56
CA ASP A 85 -0.36 12.16 16.38
C ASP A 85 0.55 12.04 15.15
N THR A 86 0.85 13.16 14.47
CA THR A 86 1.78 13.15 13.33
C THR A 86 3.21 13.44 13.80
N HIS A 87 4.14 12.65 13.28
CA HIS A 87 5.57 12.75 13.57
C HIS A 87 6.34 13.12 12.30
N ALA A 88 7.34 13.99 12.44
CA ALA A 88 8.32 14.26 11.40
C ALA A 88 9.57 13.42 11.62
N ILE A 89 10.12 12.91 10.53
CA ILE A 89 11.31 12.06 10.48
C ILE A 89 12.19 12.58 9.35
N ASP A 90 13.45 12.89 9.62
CA ASP A 90 14.38 13.39 8.61
C ASP A 90 15.25 12.24 8.08
N GLY A 91 15.53 12.26 6.78
CA GLY A 91 16.39 11.32 6.08
C GLY A 91 17.21 11.98 4.97
N ASP A 92 18.31 11.35 4.57
CA ASP A 92 19.15 11.86 3.48
C ASP A 92 18.54 11.57 2.11
N HIS A 93 17.66 10.57 2.04
CA HIS A 93 16.96 10.14 0.84
C HIS A 93 15.48 9.85 1.14
N PRO A 94 14.60 9.89 0.13
CA PRO A 94 13.19 9.53 0.31
C PRO A 94 12.99 8.15 0.97
N TRP A 95 13.85 7.19 0.68
CA TRP A 95 13.81 5.81 1.17
C TRP A 95 14.67 5.55 2.42
N ASP A 96 15.14 6.60 3.09
CA ASP A 96 15.95 6.52 4.31
C ASP A 96 15.36 7.44 5.38
N MET A 97 14.43 6.90 6.13
CA MET A 97 13.71 7.58 7.23
C MET A 97 14.18 7.07 8.60
N GLY A 98 15.50 6.89 8.73
CA GLY A 98 16.13 6.36 9.95
C GLY A 98 16.29 7.35 11.09
N GLY A 99 16.00 8.63 10.88
CA GLY A 99 16.09 9.66 11.89
C GLY A 99 15.13 9.47 13.08
N PRO A 100 15.33 10.20 14.18
CA PRO A 100 14.39 10.17 15.30
C PRO A 100 13.06 10.81 14.91
N ALA A 101 11.96 10.17 15.30
CA ALA A 101 10.62 10.73 15.15
C ALA A 101 10.39 11.87 16.14
N ARG A 102 9.76 12.95 15.67
CA ARG A 102 9.39 14.12 16.49
C ARG A 102 7.91 14.41 16.27
N THR A 103 7.11 14.48 17.32
CA THR A 103 5.71 14.91 17.21
C THR A 103 5.66 16.36 16.72
N VAL A 104 4.92 16.59 15.64
CA VAL A 104 4.78 17.90 15.00
C VAL A 104 3.35 18.37 14.87
N LEU A 105 2.38 17.45 14.98
CA LEU A 105 0.95 17.76 14.98
C LEU A 105 0.28 16.81 15.99
N GLU A 106 -0.20 17.38 17.10
CA GLU A 106 -0.82 16.62 18.17
C GLU A 106 -2.34 16.59 17.99
N ARG A 107 -2.96 15.50 18.44
CA ARG A 107 -4.42 15.39 18.50
C ARG A 107 -5.03 16.50 19.32
N GLY A 108 -6.25 16.89 18.98
CA GLY A 108 -6.98 17.93 19.67
C GLY A 108 -7.49 17.53 21.07
N LYS A 109 -8.08 18.51 21.75
CA LYS A 109 -8.66 18.31 23.08
C LYS A 109 -9.94 17.47 23.02
N PRO A 110 -10.32 16.79 24.12
CA PRO A 110 -11.60 16.10 24.18
C PRO A 110 -12.77 17.00 23.78
N GLY A 111 -13.59 16.50 22.84
CA GLY A 111 -14.75 17.22 22.33
C GLY A 111 -14.53 18.03 21.04
N THR A 112 -13.29 18.15 20.58
CA THR A 112 -12.99 18.72 19.26
C THR A 112 -13.09 17.65 18.16
N TYR A 113 -13.15 18.09 16.89
CA TYR A 113 -13.31 17.20 15.72
C TYR A 113 -12.09 16.29 15.47
N ASP A 114 -10.97 16.58 16.09
CA ASP A 114 -9.66 15.93 15.98
C ASP A 114 -9.21 15.26 17.29
N SER A 115 -10.14 15.07 18.23
CA SER A 115 -9.84 14.60 19.59
C SER A 115 -9.26 13.19 19.67
N CYS A 116 -9.41 12.37 18.65
CA CYS A 116 -8.84 11.02 18.60
C CYS A 116 -7.51 10.98 17.84
N GLY A 117 -7.25 11.94 16.97
CA GLY A 117 -6.01 12.01 16.24
C GLY A 117 -6.04 13.02 15.09
N GLN A 118 -4.83 13.38 14.68
CA GLN A 118 -4.53 14.20 13.51
C GLN A 118 -3.47 13.48 12.67
N TRP A 119 -3.89 12.94 11.50
CA TRP A 119 -3.02 12.22 10.58
C TRP A 119 -2.78 13.07 9.34
N LEU A 120 -1.56 13.59 9.19
CA LEU A 120 -1.17 14.32 7.98
C LEU A 120 -1.10 13.34 6.79
N GLN A 121 -2.08 13.43 5.90
CA GLN A 121 -2.21 12.55 4.74
C GLN A 121 -1.39 13.01 3.54
N HIS A 122 -1.14 14.33 3.45
CA HIS A 122 -0.35 14.92 2.38
C HIS A 122 0.24 16.26 2.82
N ALA A 123 1.47 16.52 2.42
CA ALA A 123 2.18 17.79 2.59
C ALA A 123 2.50 18.37 1.21
N GLU A 124 1.89 19.49 0.85
CA GLU A 124 2.07 20.16 -0.43
C GLU A 124 2.86 21.44 -0.27
N PRO A 125 4.06 21.57 -0.85
CA PRO A 125 4.79 22.82 -0.88
C PRO A 125 4.00 23.92 -1.61
N SER A 126 3.82 25.08 -0.99
CA SER A 126 3.10 26.24 -1.54
C SER A 126 3.87 27.52 -1.26
N GLY A 127 4.71 27.94 -2.21
CA GLY A 127 5.61 29.09 -2.04
C GLY A 127 6.60 28.87 -0.89
N SER A 128 6.55 29.75 0.12
CA SER A 128 7.39 29.66 1.33
C SER A 128 6.77 28.86 2.47
N THR A 129 5.61 28.26 2.24
CA THR A 129 4.87 27.49 3.23
C THR A 129 4.58 26.08 2.73
N ILE A 130 4.09 25.24 3.62
CA ILE A 130 3.62 23.89 3.30
C ILE A 130 2.16 23.81 3.72
N LEU A 131 1.29 23.41 2.79
CA LEU A 131 -0.09 23.10 3.06
C LEU A 131 -0.20 21.64 3.48
N GLY A 132 -0.73 21.38 4.67
CA GLY A 132 -1.01 20.06 5.19
C GLY A 132 -2.47 19.69 5.00
N PHE A 133 -2.71 18.50 4.45
CA PHE A 133 -4.04 17.92 4.32
C PHE A 133 -4.20 16.82 5.38
N VAL A 134 -5.06 17.06 6.38
CA VAL A 134 -5.08 16.31 7.64
C VAL A 134 -6.37 15.53 7.78
N HIS A 135 -6.25 14.22 8.01
CA HIS A 135 -7.35 13.37 8.44
C HIS A 135 -7.57 13.53 9.94
N ASN A 136 -8.83 13.65 10.35
CA ASN A 136 -9.21 13.83 11.74
C ASN A 136 -10.26 12.81 12.13
N GLU A 137 -10.21 12.36 13.38
CA GLU A 137 -11.22 11.49 13.96
C GLU A 137 -11.70 12.00 15.32
N THR A 138 -12.97 11.78 15.57
CA THR A 138 -13.62 12.11 16.85
C THR A 138 -14.64 11.02 17.23
N ALA A 139 -15.19 11.08 18.42
CA ALA A 139 -16.18 10.14 18.94
C ALA A 139 -15.73 8.66 18.90
N CYS A 140 -14.43 8.42 19.06
CA CYS A 140 -13.82 7.11 18.87
C CYS A 140 -14.11 6.14 20.00
N ARG A 141 -14.44 4.92 19.60
CA ARG A 141 -14.42 3.68 20.39
C ARG A 141 -13.95 2.57 19.46
N TYR A 142 -12.66 2.52 19.21
CA TYR A 142 -12.07 1.63 18.19
C TYR A 142 -12.39 0.15 18.44
N GLU A 143 -12.43 -0.28 19.71
CA GLU A 143 -12.82 -1.64 20.10
C GLU A 143 -14.27 -2.00 19.71
N ALA A 144 -15.12 -0.99 19.52
CA ALA A 144 -16.49 -1.13 19.04
C ALA A 144 -16.65 -0.80 17.55
N GLY A 145 -15.54 -0.54 16.82
CA GLY A 145 -15.58 -0.12 15.42
C GLY A 145 -16.16 1.28 15.21
N GLN A 146 -16.16 2.14 16.25
CA GLN A 146 -16.75 3.48 16.19
C GLN A 146 -15.68 4.55 15.98
N THR A 147 -15.89 5.37 14.95
CA THR A 147 -15.17 6.63 14.72
C THR A 147 -16.03 7.56 13.85
N HIS A 148 -15.77 8.87 13.92
CA HIS A 148 -16.36 9.86 13.02
C HIS A 148 -15.25 10.66 12.35
N LYS A 149 -15.17 10.58 11.03
CA LYS A 149 -14.08 11.03 10.19
C LYS A 149 -14.36 12.38 9.54
N SER A 150 -13.32 13.19 9.40
CA SER A 150 -13.34 14.43 8.65
C SER A 150 -11.95 14.79 8.12
N MET A 151 -11.87 15.84 7.30
CA MET A 151 -10.59 16.40 6.86
C MET A 151 -10.50 17.87 7.25
N SER A 152 -9.30 18.29 7.66
CA SER A 152 -8.93 19.68 7.85
C SER A 152 -7.70 20.06 7.03
N LEU A 153 -7.39 21.34 6.99
CA LEU A 153 -6.15 21.86 6.49
C LEU A 153 -5.29 22.38 7.64
N ALA A 154 -3.99 22.29 7.47
CA ALA A 154 -3.01 22.93 8.33
C ALA A 154 -1.94 23.62 7.47
N ILE A 155 -1.24 24.60 8.01
CA ILE A 155 -0.15 25.30 7.33
C ILE A 155 1.08 25.33 8.20
N SER A 156 2.24 25.10 7.59
CA SER A 156 3.55 25.19 8.21
C SER A 156 4.41 26.24 7.50
N SER A 157 5.18 27.02 8.23
CA SER A 157 6.18 27.98 7.73
C SER A 157 7.62 27.59 8.09
N ASP A 158 7.81 26.41 8.70
CA ASP A 158 9.09 25.90 9.19
C ASP A 158 9.40 24.48 8.68
N TYR A 159 8.95 24.21 7.46
CA TYR A 159 9.13 22.91 6.79
C TYR A 159 8.51 21.73 7.57
N GLY A 160 7.33 21.97 8.16
CA GLY A 160 6.56 20.91 8.82
C GLY A 160 7.01 20.57 10.24
N LEU A 161 7.82 21.43 10.90
CA LEU A 161 8.18 21.23 12.31
C LEU A 161 7.10 21.72 13.27
N SER A 162 6.27 22.64 12.82
CA SER A 162 5.05 23.06 13.51
C SER A 162 3.94 23.37 12.50
N TRP A 163 2.71 23.20 12.95
CA TRP A 163 1.53 23.35 12.09
C TRP A 163 0.48 24.24 12.78
N LYS A 164 -0.11 25.12 11.98
CA LYS A 164 -1.29 25.89 12.39
C LYS A 164 -2.51 25.28 11.71
N ASP A 165 -3.47 24.82 12.50
CA ASP A 165 -4.76 24.34 12.00
C ASP A 165 -5.56 25.49 11.34
N LEU A 166 -6.12 25.21 10.17
CA LEU A 166 -6.97 26.10 9.39
C LEU A 166 -8.45 25.66 9.42
N GLY A 167 -8.78 24.61 10.16
CA GLY A 167 -10.12 24.08 10.35
C GLY A 167 -10.56 23.04 9.32
N GLN A 168 -11.74 22.47 9.56
CA GLN A 168 -12.32 21.43 8.71
C GLN A 168 -12.67 21.96 7.32
N VAL A 169 -12.48 21.13 6.31
CA VAL A 169 -12.78 21.41 4.89
C VAL A 169 -13.70 20.38 4.26
N ILE A 170 -13.68 19.12 4.73
CA ILE A 170 -14.57 18.06 4.26
C ILE A 170 -15.16 17.32 5.45
N THR A 171 -16.49 17.22 5.49
CA THR A 171 -17.25 16.43 6.46
C THR A 171 -18.40 15.70 5.77
N GLY A 172 -18.78 14.52 6.29
CA GLY A 172 -19.94 13.78 5.79
C GLY A 172 -21.28 14.41 6.15
N THR A 173 -22.36 13.88 5.58
CA THR A 173 -23.73 14.24 5.92
C THR A 173 -24.27 13.45 7.11
N ASP A 174 -23.62 12.35 7.47
CA ASP A 174 -23.99 11.47 8.58
C ASP A 174 -23.38 11.94 9.91
N ALA A 175 -24.10 11.72 10.98
CA ALA A 175 -23.64 12.02 12.33
C ALA A 175 -22.82 10.86 12.92
N ALA A 176 -21.99 11.17 13.92
CA ALA A 176 -21.33 10.17 14.73
C ALA A 176 -22.34 9.19 15.32
N THR A 177 -22.17 7.90 15.08
CA THR A 177 -23.12 6.85 15.44
C THR A 177 -22.44 5.75 16.24
N ALA A 178 -23.03 5.34 17.34
CA ALA A 178 -22.47 4.29 18.19
C ALA A 178 -22.22 2.98 17.42
N GLY A 179 -21.04 2.41 17.59
CA GLY A 179 -20.62 1.15 16.96
C GLY A 179 -20.42 1.23 15.43
N LYS A 180 -20.33 2.43 14.85
CA LYS A 180 -20.14 2.61 13.41
C LYS A 180 -19.01 3.58 13.09
N SER A 181 -18.30 3.32 12.01
CA SER A 181 -17.48 4.31 11.35
C SER A 181 -18.35 5.18 10.44
N THR A 182 -18.25 6.50 10.59
CA THR A 182 -19.12 7.51 9.95
C THR A 182 -18.28 8.68 9.46
N GLY A 183 -18.90 9.62 8.75
CA GLY A 183 -18.23 10.79 8.19
C GLY A 183 -17.54 10.52 6.85
N GLU A 184 -16.70 11.42 6.41
CA GLU A 184 -15.88 11.32 5.20
C GLU A 184 -14.45 11.68 5.55
N GLY A 185 -13.51 10.80 5.24
CA GLY A 185 -12.12 10.95 5.63
C GLY A 185 -11.21 9.98 4.92
N ASP A 186 -10.00 9.76 5.44
CA ASP A 186 -8.96 8.98 4.77
C ASP A 186 -8.79 9.41 3.32
N CYS A 187 -8.76 10.72 3.09
CA CYS A 187 -8.70 11.26 1.75
C CYS A 187 -7.28 11.24 1.22
N THR A 188 -7.13 10.88 -0.04
CA THR A 188 -5.94 11.25 -0.78
C THR A 188 -6.11 12.63 -1.39
N PHE A 189 -5.00 13.32 -1.61
CA PHE A 189 -4.97 14.70 -2.09
C PHE A 189 -4.01 14.81 -3.27
N LEU A 190 -4.34 15.66 -4.24
CA LEU A 190 -3.44 16.01 -5.34
C LEU A 190 -3.70 17.42 -5.86
N ASN A 191 -2.66 18.05 -6.41
CA ASN A 191 -2.75 19.23 -7.23
C ASN A 191 -3.03 18.81 -8.69
N GLY A 192 -4.21 19.18 -9.22
CA GLY A 192 -4.63 18.80 -10.56
C GLY A 192 -3.87 19.50 -11.68
N GLN A 193 -3.14 20.60 -11.38
CA GLN A 193 -2.49 21.48 -12.36
C GLN A 193 -3.48 22.13 -13.34
N ASP A 194 -4.73 22.24 -12.91
CA ASP A 194 -5.86 22.87 -13.61
C ASP A 194 -6.55 23.92 -12.73
N ASP A 195 -5.76 24.60 -11.87
CA ASP A 195 -6.17 25.57 -10.86
C ASP A 195 -6.95 24.99 -9.66
N TYR A 196 -7.08 23.66 -9.54
CA TYR A 196 -7.76 23.00 -8.43
C TYR A 196 -6.87 21.99 -7.71
N TYR A 197 -7.05 21.94 -6.40
CA TYR A 197 -6.74 20.78 -5.57
C TYR A 197 -7.91 19.81 -5.58
N TYR A 198 -7.61 18.52 -5.62
CA TYR A 198 -8.59 17.44 -5.55
C TYR A 198 -8.36 16.57 -4.33
N ALA A 199 -9.45 16.11 -3.74
CA ALA A 199 -9.44 15.15 -2.65
C ALA A 199 -10.38 13.98 -2.98
N TYR A 200 -9.91 12.76 -2.75
CA TYR A 200 -10.69 11.53 -2.91
C TYR A 200 -10.82 10.88 -1.55
N CYS A 201 -12.03 10.87 -1.00
CA CYS A 201 -12.29 10.52 0.39
C CYS A 201 -13.08 9.24 0.52
N GLY A 202 -12.71 8.41 1.49
CA GLY A 202 -13.50 7.26 1.88
C GLY A 202 -14.76 7.68 2.63
N ARG A 203 -15.88 7.03 2.30
CA ARG A 203 -17.16 7.19 2.96
C ARG A 203 -17.59 5.86 3.59
N PRO A 204 -17.40 5.67 4.91
CA PRO A 204 -17.56 4.36 5.55
C PRO A 204 -18.97 3.77 5.45
N ARG A 205 -20.01 4.59 5.47
CA ARG A 205 -21.41 4.11 5.47
C ARG A 205 -21.79 3.19 4.33
N ASP A 206 -21.10 3.30 3.19
CA ASP A 206 -21.34 2.48 1.99
C ASP A 206 -20.05 1.97 1.33
N GLY A 207 -18.89 2.31 1.90
CA GLY A 207 -17.58 1.94 1.35
C GLY A 207 -17.23 2.65 0.04
N ALA A 208 -17.94 3.72 -0.29
CA ALA A 208 -17.72 4.50 -1.50
C ALA A 208 -16.51 5.43 -1.36
N VAL A 209 -15.93 5.79 -2.49
CA VAL A 209 -15.00 6.93 -2.61
C VAL A 209 -15.74 8.09 -3.26
N ILE A 210 -15.58 9.27 -2.72
CA ILE A 210 -16.15 10.51 -3.20
C ILE A 210 -15.04 11.48 -3.61
N ALA A 211 -15.35 12.46 -4.46
CA ALA A 211 -14.42 13.53 -4.82
C ALA A 211 -14.88 14.88 -4.30
N ALA A 212 -13.90 15.68 -3.86
CA ALA A 212 -14.05 17.10 -3.57
C ALA A 212 -12.91 17.88 -4.23
N ARG A 213 -13.12 19.17 -4.50
CA ARG A 213 -12.05 20.07 -5.00
C ARG A 213 -12.18 21.47 -4.40
N ALA A 214 -11.07 22.19 -4.41
CA ALA A 214 -11.01 23.61 -4.05
C ALA A 214 -10.03 24.36 -4.96
N PRO A 215 -10.19 25.68 -5.18
CA PRO A 215 -9.22 26.46 -5.92
C PRO A 215 -7.84 26.43 -5.22
N VAL A 216 -6.76 26.28 -6.01
CA VAL A 216 -5.39 26.32 -5.50
C VAL A 216 -5.09 27.68 -4.84
N SER A 217 -5.67 28.78 -5.39
CA SER A 217 -5.49 30.14 -4.89
C SER A 217 -6.09 30.37 -3.51
N ASP A 218 -7.12 29.59 -3.13
CA ASP A 218 -7.78 29.71 -1.83
C ASP A 218 -8.45 28.37 -1.43
N PRO A 219 -7.69 27.42 -0.91
CA PRO A 219 -8.23 26.12 -0.49
C PRO A 219 -8.82 26.11 0.93
N GLY A 220 -9.04 27.30 1.52
CA GLY A 220 -9.54 27.44 2.90
C GLY A 220 -10.90 26.81 3.16
N SER A 221 -11.30 26.80 4.42
CA SER A 221 -12.62 26.30 4.83
C SER A 221 -13.74 27.05 4.12
N GLY A 222 -14.70 26.29 3.60
CA GLY A 222 -15.84 26.82 2.84
C GLY A 222 -15.65 26.94 1.33
N HIS A 223 -14.42 26.75 0.79
CA HIS A 223 -14.13 26.78 -0.63
C HIS A 223 -14.07 25.41 -1.28
N TRP A 224 -14.12 24.35 -0.52
CA TRP A 224 -14.22 22.98 -1.01
C TRP A 224 -15.64 22.68 -1.48
N ILE A 225 -15.74 22.09 -2.66
CA ILE A 225 -16.99 21.61 -3.26
C ILE A 225 -16.86 20.15 -3.65
N LYS A 226 -17.94 19.39 -3.43
CA LYS A 226 -18.03 17.96 -3.76
C LYS A 226 -18.68 17.73 -5.11
N PHE A 227 -18.26 16.65 -5.75
CA PHE A 227 -18.90 16.17 -6.98
C PHE A 227 -20.20 15.43 -6.68
N PHE A 228 -21.30 15.93 -7.22
CA PHE A 228 -22.62 15.35 -7.03
C PHE A 228 -23.43 15.39 -8.33
N GLN A 229 -23.97 14.24 -8.76
CA GLN A 229 -24.84 14.10 -9.94
C GLN A 229 -24.31 14.81 -11.21
N GLY A 230 -22.99 14.68 -11.46
CA GLY A 230 -22.34 15.26 -12.64
C GLY A 230 -21.90 16.72 -12.48
N LYS A 231 -22.02 17.31 -11.30
CA LYS A 231 -21.67 18.72 -11.05
C LYS A 231 -20.77 18.86 -9.81
N TRP A 232 -19.98 19.93 -9.82
CA TRP A 232 -19.19 20.37 -8.67
C TRP A 232 -19.93 21.52 -7.99
N ASP A 233 -20.88 21.24 -7.10
CA ASP A 233 -21.75 22.26 -6.52
C ASP A 233 -22.16 22.02 -5.05
N GLN A 234 -21.83 20.88 -4.48
CA GLN A 234 -22.16 20.61 -3.07
C GLN A 234 -21.06 21.12 -2.13
N PRO A 235 -21.40 21.68 -0.96
CA PRO A 235 -20.38 22.16 -0.04
C PRO A 235 -19.51 21.01 0.48
N GLY A 236 -18.23 21.27 0.70
CA GLY A 236 -17.29 20.33 1.33
C GLY A 236 -17.74 19.93 2.74
N LEU A 237 -18.27 20.89 3.48
CA LEU A 237 -18.79 20.69 4.81
C LEU A 237 -20.27 20.25 4.73
N GLY A 238 -20.53 18.95 4.97
CA GLY A 238 -21.88 18.39 5.07
C GLY A 238 -22.64 18.24 3.74
N GLY A 239 -22.04 18.53 2.57
CA GLY A 239 -22.69 18.34 1.27
C GLY A 239 -22.79 16.88 0.85
N ASP A 240 -23.77 16.57 0.00
CA ASP A 240 -23.90 15.25 -0.63
C ASP A 240 -22.79 15.02 -1.67
N ALA A 241 -22.48 13.75 -1.92
CA ALA A 241 -21.48 13.38 -2.92
C ALA A 241 -21.88 12.11 -3.69
N THR A 242 -21.57 12.09 -4.98
CA THR A 242 -21.72 10.89 -5.81
C THR A 242 -20.56 9.94 -5.57
N SER A 243 -20.88 8.64 -5.43
CA SER A 243 -19.85 7.59 -5.41
C SER A 243 -19.10 7.52 -6.74
N LEU A 244 -17.78 7.51 -6.69
CA LEU A 244 -16.91 7.22 -7.84
C LEU A 244 -16.61 5.73 -7.99
N GLY A 245 -16.99 4.92 -6.99
CA GLY A 245 -16.71 3.49 -6.92
C GLY A 245 -16.22 3.08 -5.53
N LYS A 246 -15.91 1.80 -5.39
CA LYS A 246 -15.32 1.22 -4.17
C LYS A 246 -13.87 0.82 -4.44
N GLY A 247 -13.04 0.85 -3.39
CA GLY A 247 -11.63 0.44 -3.48
C GLY A 247 -10.69 1.44 -4.15
N LEU A 248 -11.17 2.57 -4.63
CA LEU A 248 -10.35 3.66 -5.17
C LEU A 248 -9.71 4.49 -4.05
N GLY A 249 -8.70 5.31 -4.39
CA GLY A 249 -8.28 6.43 -3.54
C GLY A 249 -7.43 6.08 -2.33
N SER A 250 -6.72 4.96 -2.32
CA SER A 250 -5.67 4.75 -1.30
C SER A 250 -4.56 5.80 -1.40
N SER A 251 -4.24 6.24 -2.60
CA SER A 251 -3.33 7.35 -2.89
C SER A 251 -3.74 8.03 -4.19
N GLY A 252 -3.50 9.32 -4.31
CA GLY A 252 -3.72 10.09 -5.54
C GLY A 252 -2.46 10.83 -5.96
N ALA A 253 -2.26 10.87 -7.26
CA ALA A 253 -1.13 11.53 -7.88
C ALA A 253 -1.52 12.03 -9.29
N ARG A 254 -0.70 12.91 -9.84
CA ARG A 254 -0.76 13.29 -11.25
C ARG A 254 0.42 12.68 -11.99
N TRP A 255 0.14 11.95 -13.06
CA TRP A 255 1.20 11.44 -13.93
C TRP A 255 1.57 12.51 -14.96
N THR A 256 2.76 13.09 -14.79
CA THR A 256 3.18 14.27 -15.54
C THR A 256 3.46 13.99 -17.02
N ALA A 257 3.72 12.73 -17.39
CA ALA A 257 4.01 12.35 -18.77
C ALA A 257 2.82 12.55 -19.71
N ASN A 258 1.59 12.38 -19.21
CA ASN A 258 0.36 12.52 -20.02
C ASN A 258 -0.70 13.41 -19.38
N GLY A 259 -0.47 13.89 -18.16
CA GLY A 259 -1.38 14.76 -17.45
C GLY A 259 -2.58 14.07 -16.79
N GLU A 260 -2.61 12.75 -16.74
CA GLU A 260 -3.71 12.01 -16.09
C GLU A 260 -3.63 12.06 -14.56
N THR A 261 -4.80 12.10 -13.94
CA THR A 261 -4.93 11.76 -12.51
C THR A 261 -4.81 10.25 -12.35
N VAL A 262 -3.97 9.83 -11.43
CA VAL A 262 -3.77 8.41 -11.10
C VAL A 262 -4.17 8.17 -9.66
N LEU A 263 -5.05 7.21 -9.44
CA LEU A 263 -5.37 6.72 -8.10
C LEU A 263 -4.80 5.32 -7.91
N LEU A 264 -4.23 5.10 -6.74
CA LEU A 264 -3.89 3.78 -6.25
C LEU A 264 -5.08 3.25 -5.45
N GLY A 265 -5.44 2.01 -5.67
CA GLY A 265 -6.60 1.42 -5.03
C GLY A 265 -6.55 -0.10 -5.01
N TRP A 266 -7.63 -0.71 -4.54
CA TRP A 266 -7.76 -2.16 -4.45
C TRP A 266 -8.58 -2.67 -5.63
N GLN A 267 -8.08 -3.71 -6.27
CA GLN A 267 -8.77 -4.45 -7.33
C GLN A 267 -8.65 -5.95 -7.09
N ARG A 268 -9.33 -6.75 -7.91
CA ARG A 268 -9.22 -8.22 -7.81
C ARG A 268 -7.75 -8.65 -7.94
N GLY A 269 -7.27 -9.39 -6.95
CA GLY A 269 -5.91 -9.95 -6.93
C GLY A 269 -4.84 -9.03 -6.36
N GLY A 270 -5.17 -7.78 -5.97
CA GLY A 270 -4.17 -6.93 -5.33
C GLY A 270 -4.39 -5.43 -5.45
N MET A 271 -3.30 -4.71 -5.41
CA MET A 271 -3.23 -3.25 -5.49
C MET A 271 -3.12 -2.81 -6.95
N GLY A 272 -3.98 -1.92 -7.41
CA GLY A 272 -4.07 -1.49 -8.80
C GLY A 272 -3.99 0.01 -9.03
N LEU A 273 -3.72 0.39 -10.28
CA LEU A 273 -3.73 1.76 -10.75
C LEU A 273 -5.02 2.05 -11.52
N PHE A 274 -5.55 3.25 -11.29
CA PHE A 274 -6.74 3.77 -11.92
C PHE A 274 -6.44 5.16 -12.49
N PHE A 275 -6.77 5.38 -13.75
CA PHE A 275 -6.43 6.60 -14.50
C PHE A 275 -7.66 7.40 -14.85
N SER A 276 -7.57 8.73 -14.84
CA SER A 276 -8.66 9.64 -15.17
C SER A 276 -8.13 10.91 -15.84
N ASN A 277 -8.86 11.35 -16.86
CA ASN A 277 -8.64 12.65 -17.53
C ASN A 277 -9.65 13.73 -17.08
N ASP A 278 -10.68 13.36 -16.30
CA ASP A 278 -11.76 14.26 -15.88
C ASP A 278 -11.91 14.34 -14.35
N HIS A 279 -11.01 13.68 -13.59
CA HIS A 279 -11.03 13.60 -12.13
C HIS A 279 -12.24 12.88 -11.51
N THR A 280 -13.15 12.35 -12.31
CA THR A 280 -14.42 11.76 -11.83
C THR A 280 -14.72 10.39 -12.40
N THR A 281 -14.12 10.04 -13.54
CA THR A 281 -14.27 8.76 -14.21
C THR A 281 -12.93 8.07 -14.31
N PHE A 282 -12.83 6.85 -13.78
CA PHE A 282 -11.56 6.13 -13.69
C PHE A 282 -11.59 4.81 -14.46
N ALA A 283 -10.54 4.58 -15.25
CA ALA A 283 -10.25 3.30 -15.88
C ALA A 283 -9.12 2.58 -15.16
N SER A 284 -9.26 1.28 -14.87
CA SER A 284 -8.21 0.52 -14.21
C SER A 284 -7.15 0.01 -15.19
N LEU A 285 -5.90 -0.03 -14.75
CA LEU A 285 -4.94 -0.98 -15.27
C LEU A 285 -5.39 -2.37 -14.76
N HIS A 286 -5.75 -3.28 -15.65
CA HIS A 286 -6.36 -4.57 -15.25
C HIS A 286 -5.45 -5.45 -14.41
N GLU A 287 -4.14 -5.27 -14.52
CA GLU A 287 -3.12 -6.00 -13.78
C GLU A 287 -2.77 -5.26 -12.50
N PRO A 288 -2.79 -5.89 -11.31
CA PRO A 288 -2.37 -5.25 -10.09
C PRO A 288 -0.86 -4.96 -10.11
N LEU A 289 -0.43 -3.91 -9.39
CA LEU A 289 1.00 -3.63 -9.16
C LEU A 289 1.66 -4.68 -8.29
N LEU A 290 0.95 -5.15 -7.27
CA LEU A 290 1.38 -6.20 -6.36
C LEU A 290 0.24 -7.20 -6.21
N VAL A 291 0.59 -8.49 -6.27
CA VAL A 291 -0.34 -9.57 -5.89
C VAL A 291 -0.44 -9.57 -4.37
N LEU A 292 -1.66 -9.50 -3.86
CA LEU A 292 -1.92 -9.52 -2.44
C LEU A 292 -2.97 -10.56 -2.11
N ASP A 293 -2.60 -11.51 -1.29
CA ASP A 293 -3.56 -12.39 -0.62
C ASP A 293 -4.26 -11.60 0.49
N PRO A 294 -5.50 -11.96 0.86
CA PRO A 294 -6.18 -11.34 1.99
C PRO A 294 -5.35 -11.47 3.26
N GLY A 295 -4.84 -10.35 3.77
CA GLY A 295 -4.08 -10.32 5.01
C GLY A 295 -4.99 -10.33 6.23
N ILE A 296 -4.52 -10.91 7.33
CA ILE A 296 -5.23 -10.95 8.60
C ILE A 296 -4.65 -9.93 9.56
N TRP A 297 -5.45 -8.93 9.91
CA TRP A 297 -5.05 -7.84 10.82
C TRP A 297 -4.83 -8.28 12.27
N LYS A 298 -5.39 -9.43 12.68
CA LYS A 298 -5.13 -10.01 13.99
C LYS A 298 -3.77 -10.69 13.97
N ARG A 299 -2.79 -10.08 14.61
CA ARG A 299 -1.39 -10.53 14.62
C ARG A 299 -1.02 -11.21 15.95
N PRO A 300 -0.04 -12.17 15.98
CA PRO A 300 0.68 -12.73 14.83
C PRO A 300 -0.20 -13.63 13.95
N ASP A 301 0.12 -13.69 12.66
CA ASP A 301 -0.59 -14.48 11.63
C ASP A 301 0.39 -14.89 10.54
N PRO A 302 0.21 -16.05 9.87
CA PRO A 302 1.06 -16.50 8.78
C PRO A 302 1.01 -15.60 7.52
N SER A 303 -0.06 -14.81 7.33
CA SER A 303 -0.17 -13.88 6.19
C SER A 303 0.66 -12.63 6.40
N GLU A 304 1.04 -11.99 5.31
CA GLU A 304 1.56 -10.62 5.34
C GLU A 304 0.41 -9.60 5.25
N VAL A 305 0.64 -8.37 5.73
CA VAL A 305 -0.29 -7.26 5.55
C VAL A 305 0.45 -6.08 4.93
N LEU A 306 -0.10 -5.54 3.85
CA LEU A 306 0.28 -4.25 3.30
C LEU A 306 -0.86 -3.25 3.54
N ALA A 307 -0.52 -2.07 4.03
CA ALA A 307 -1.50 -1.03 4.33
C ALA A 307 -1.01 0.36 3.93
N TYR A 308 -1.96 1.26 3.75
CA TYR A 308 -1.70 2.69 3.51
C TYR A 308 -0.75 2.96 2.34
N PRO A 309 -0.94 2.32 1.17
CA PRO A 309 -0.04 2.52 0.05
C PRO A 309 -0.16 3.94 -0.51
N VAL A 310 0.98 4.53 -0.86
CA VAL A 310 1.07 5.85 -1.49
C VAL A 310 2.04 5.83 -2.67
N MET A 311 1.83 6.77 -3.60
CA MET A 311 2.70 7.04 -4.74
C MET A 311 3.42 8.36 -4.51
N LEU A 312 4.76 8.34 -4.55
CA LEU A 312 5.62 9.51 -4.39
C LEU A 312 6.63 9.59 -5.53
N ASP A 313 6.87 10.77 -6.06
CA ASP A 313 7.94 10.97 -7.03
C ASP A 313 9.30 10.75 -6.35
N ALA A 314 10.16 9.97 -6.98
CA ALA A 314 11.43 9.53 -6.40
C ALA A 314 12.45 10.65 -6.17
N ARG A 315 12.25 11.83 -6.75
CA ARG A 315 13.17 12.98 -6.64
C ARG A 315 12.68 14.06 -5.70
N THR A 316 11.35 14.24 -5.63
CA THR A 316 10.75 15.37 -4.90
C THR A 316 10.00 14.95 -3.64
N GLY A 317 9.63 13.67 -3.54
CA GLY A 317 8.74 13.18 -2.47
C GLY A 317 7.28 13.60 -2.64
N GLY A 318 6.97 14.40 -3.67
CA GLY A 318 5.62 14.83 -3.98
C GLY A 318 4.84 13.80 -4.79
N ASN A 319 3.59 14.13 -5.12
CA ASN A 319 2.71 13.26 -5.92
C ASN A 319 2.50 13.73 -7.37
N GLN A 320 3.40 14.57 -7.88
CA GLN A 320 3.54 14.86 -9.31
C GLN A 320 4.52 13.84 -9.90
N LEU A 321 4.01 12.71 -10.40
CA LEU A 321 4.83 11.54 -10.74
C LEU A 321 5.48 11.68 -12.10
N SER A 322 6.78 11.41 -12.17
CA SER A 322 7.50 11.07 -13.39
C SER A 322 7.22 9.61 -13.80
N ASN A 323 7.93 9.12 -14.82
CA ASN A 323 7.85 7.70 -15.21
C ASN A 323 8.57 6.75 -14.24
N SER A 324 9.28 7.29 -13.28
CA SER A 324 9.92 6.53 -12.19
C SER A 324 9.51 7.16 -10.86
N TRP A 325 8.83 6.38 -10.04
CA TRP A 325 8.27 6.84 -8.78
C TRP A 325 8.38 5.74 -7.71
N MET A 326 8.02 6.05 -6.49
CA MET A 326 8.07 5.12 -5.36
C MET A 326 6.67 4.73 -4.93
N LEU A 327 6.45 3.43 -4.78
CA LEU A 327 5.35 2.85 -4.04
C LEU A 327 5.80 2.69 -2.59
N VAL A 328 5.11 3.38 -1.68
CA VAL A 328 5.41 3.36 -0.24
C VAL A 328 4.23 2.75 0.50
N TYR A 329 4.48 1.89 1.48
CA TYR A 329 3.43 1.26 2.27
C TYR A 329 3.92 0.81 3.64
N ALA A 330 3.00 0.70 4.59
CA ALA A 330 3.23 0.00 5.84
C ALA A 330 3.15 -1.52 5.61
N TYR A 331 4.09 -2.27 6.20
CA TYR A 331 4.23 -3.70 6.00
C TYR A 331 4.33 -4.45 7.32
N TRP A 332 3.57 -5.53 7.46
CA TRP A 332 3.68 -6.51 8.51
C TRP A 332 4.12 -7.85 7.92
N PRO A 333 5.31 -8.33 8.27
CA PRO A 333 5.77 -9.65 7.84
C PRO A 333 4.91 -10.79 8.39
N PRO A 334 4.92 -11.97 7.74
CA PRO A 334 4.36 -13.18 8.32
C PRO A 334 4.90 -13.46 9.72
N TYR A 335 4.03 -13.95 10.60
CA TYR A 335 4.31 -14.35 11.99
C TYR A 335 4.69 -13.24 12.96
N GLU A 336 4.87 -12.02 12.51
CA GLU A 336 5.24 -10.89 13.36
C GLU A 336 4.03 -10.30 14.10
N GLY A 337 4.31 -9.75 15.29
CA GLY A 337 3.32 -9.08 16.12
C GLY A 337 2.84 -7.75 15.52
N ARG A 338 1.78 -7.19 16.12
CA ARG A 338 1.19 -5.93 15.64
C ARG A 338 2.17 -4.75 15.65
N GLU A 339 3.11 -4.73 16.60
CA GLU A 339 4.10 -3.66 16.77
C GLU A 339 5.32 -3.78 15.84
N GLN A 340 5.41 -4.88 15.09
CA GLN A 340 6.51 -5.13 14.15
C GLN A 340 6.13 -4.62 12.75
N LYS A 341 5.93 -3.31 12.64
CA LYS A 341 5.61 -2.62 11.40
C LYS A 341 6.87 -2.04 10.75
N TYR A 342 6.83 -1.98 9.44
CA TYR A 342 7.92 -1.45 8.62
C TYR A 342 7.38 -0.50 7.58
N LEU A 343 8.09 0.61 7.33
CA LEU A 343 7.86 1.48 6.19
C LEU A 343 8.70 0.97 5.03
N VAL A 344 8.04 0.55 3.96
CA VAL A 344 8.67 -0.08 2.80
C VAL A 344 8.51 0.81 1.57
N PHE A 345 9.60 0.97 0.82
CA PHE A 345 9.65 1.65 -0.47
C PHE A 345 9.99 0.66 -1.58
N ARG A 346 9.33 0.81 -2.73
CA ARG A 346 9.68 0.13 -3.98
C ARG A 346 9.72 1.13 -5.11
N GLN A 347 10.77 1.12 -5.89
CA GLN A 347 10.78 1.85 -7.15
C GLN A 347 9.79 1.22 -8.11
N VAL A 348 9.03 2.05 -8.80
CA VAL A 348 8.11 1.66 -9.87
C VAL A 348 8.50 2.42 -11.13
N ASP A 349 8.84 1.69 -12.17
CA ASP A 349 9.18 2.25 -13.48
C ASP A 349 8.03 1.98 -14.46
N VAL A 350 7.57 3.04 -15.08
CA VAL A 350 6.49 3.01 -16.06
C VAL A 350 7.05 3.40 -17.42
N SER A 351 6.78 2.59 -18.41
CA SER A 351 7.13 2.90 -19.80
C SER A 351 5.93 2.74 -20.72
N MET A 352 5.86 3.59 -21.74
CA MET A 352 4.86 3.48 -22.81
C MET A 352 5.44 2.61 -23.92
N SER A 353 4.61 1.71 -24.44
CA SER A 353 4.91 0.92 -25.64
C SER A 353 4.10 1.45 -26.82
N ASN A 354 4.67 1.41 -28.03
CA ASN A 354 3.95 1.79 -29.26
C ASN A 354 2.98 0.69 -29.74
N ALA A 355 2.93 -0.44 -29.07
CA ALA A 355 2.03 -1.56 -29.36
C ALA A 355 1.58 -2.22 -28.06
N PRO A 356 0.41 -2.85 -28.04
CA PRO A 356 -0.04 -3.64 -26.90
C PRO A 356 1.01 -4.66 -26.48
N VAL A 357 1.34 -4.69 -25.19
CA VAL A 357 2.25 -5.67 -24.58
C VAL A 357 1.54 -6.37 -23.44
N THR A 358 1.60 -7.69 -23.45
CA THR A 358 0.97 -8.51 -22.43
C THR A 358 1.97 -9.54 -21.92
N PRO A 359 2.15 -9.67 -20.61
CA PRO A 359 1.58 -8.87 -19.53
C PRO A 359 2.33 -7.54 -19.34
N GLN A 360 1.66 -6.59 -18.68
CA GLN A 360 2.09 -5.21 -18.53
C GLN A 360 2.81 -4.96 -17.20
N VAL A 361 2.46 -5.69 -16.15
CA VAL A 361 3.02 -5.53 -14.81
C VAL A 361 3.91 -6.70 -14.44
N GLY A 362 5.09 -6.38 -13.92
CA GLY A 362 6.02 -7.36 -13.37
C GLY A 362 6.58 -6.90 -12.03
N VAL A 363 6.68 -7.85 -11.08
CA VAL A 363 7.29 -7.64 -9.76
C VAL A 363 8.60 -8.40 -9.70
N LEU A 364 9.65 -7.72 -9.29
CA LEU A 364 11.00 -8.27 -9.26
C LEU A 364 11.11 -9.43 -8.28
N LEU A 365 11.52 -10.59 -8.78
CA LEU A 365 11.89 -11.76 -8.00
C LEU A 365 13.34 -11.63 -7.54
N ALA A 366 13.56 -11.62 -6.25
CA ALA A 366 14.87 -11.56 -5.64
C ALA A 366 15.15 -12.81 -4.81
N ARG A 367 16.41 -13.25 -4.81
CA ARG A 367 16.90 -14.29 -3.90
C ARG A 367 17.70 -13.66 -2.78
N TRP A 368 17.32 -13.99 -1.57
CA TRP A 368 17.92 -13.55 -0.33
C TRP A 368 18.57 -14.73 0.39
N TYR A 369 19.71 -14.52 1.01
CA TYR A 369 20.43 -15.54 1.76
C TYR A 369 20.64 -15.14 3.22
N ASN A 370 20.31 -16.06 4.12
CA ASN A 370 20.60 -15.96 5.54
C ASN A 370 21.70 -16.96 5.92
N PRO A 371 22.93 -16.51 6.15
CA PRO A 371 24.04 -17.43 6.46
C PRO A 371 23.91 -18.11 7.82
N ALA A 372 23.19 -17.52 8.78
CA ALA A 372 23.01 -18.12 10.09
C ALA A 372 21.98 -19.26 10.10
N LEU A 373 21.01 -19.21 9.19
CA LEU A 373 20.00 -20.24 9.01
C LEU A 373 20.31 -21.18 7.85
N HIS A 374 21.34 -20.90 7.07
CA HIS A 374 21.67 -21.61 5.84
C HIS A 374 20.49 -21.67 4.84
N ASP A 375 19.66 -20.61 4.81
CA ASP A 375 18.42 -20.56 4.06
C ASP A 375 18.47 -19.52 2.93
N ARG A 376 17.96 -19.91 1.75
CA ARG A 376 17.78 -19.04 0.59
C ARG A 376 16.30 -18.83 0.33
N TRP A 377 15.90 -17.59 0.35
CA TRP A 377 14.52 -17.21 0.10
C TRP A 377 14.38 -16.46 -1.22
N SER A 378 13.81 -17.12 -2.24
CA SER A 378 13.47 -16.52 -3.53
C SER A 378 12.04 -16.03 -3.49
N THR A 379 11.82 -14.71 -3.44
CA THR A 379 10.50 -14.11 -3.20
C THR A 379 10.33 -12.77 -3.88
N THR A 380 9.06 -12.39 -4.12
CA THR A 380 8.65 -11.03 -4.49
C THR A 380 8.19 -10.22 -3.27
N ALA A 381 8.18 -10.81 -2.07
CA ALA A 381 7.77 -10.15 -0.81
C ALA A 381 8.77 -9.08 -0.35
N ALA A 382 8.35 -8.26 0.60
CA ALA A 382 9.20 -7.31 1.29
C ALA A 382 10.02 -8.03 2.37
N VAL A 383 11.10 -8.69 1.97
CA VAL A 383 12.06 -9.25 2.93
C VAL A 383 12.80 -8.10 3.60
N PRO A 384 12.77 -7.99 4.92
CA PRO A 384 13.37 -6.86 5.63
C PRO A 384 14.90 -6.92 5.64
N GLY A 385 15.52 -6.48 4.54
CA GLY A 385 16.97 -6.59 4.33
C GLY A 385 17.83 -5.73 5.28
N ASN A 386 17.29 -4.64 5.84
CA ASN A 386 18.07 -3.71 6.68
C ASN A 386 18.29 -4.23 8.11
N TYR A 387 17.39 -5.04 8.62
CA TYR A 387 17.41 -5.57 9.99
C TYR A 387 17.24 -7.09 10.04
N SER A 388 16.91 -7.72 8.93
CA SER A 388 16.89 -9.17 8.78
C SER A 388 18.31 -9.66 8.51
N PRO A 389 18.69 -10.86 8.99
CA PRO A 389 19.93 -11.51 8.60
C PRO A 389 19.95 -11.94 7.13
N TYR A 390 18.83 -11.85 6.42
CA TYR A 390 18.77 -12.09 4.98
C TYR A 390 19.40 -10.94 4.18
N LYS A 391 20.32 -11.29 3.29
CA LYS A 391 21.00 -10.35 2.39
C LYS A 391 20.67 -10.68 0.95
N LEU A 392 20.51 -9.66 0.12
CA LEU A 392 20.29 -9.84 -1.32
C LEU A 392 21.46 -10.60 -1.94
N GLU A 393 21.18 -11.73 -2.59
CA GLU A 393 22.15 -12.56 -3.28
C GLU A 393 22.08 -12.35 -4.81
N THR A 394 20.86 -12.35 -5.39
CA THR A 394 20.65 -12.11 -6.83
C THR A 394 19.24 -11.67 -7.14
N GLN A 395 19.02 -11.23 -8.38
CA GLN A 395 17.73 -10.88 -8.97
C GLN A 395 17.47 -11.82 -10.15
N SER A 396 16.29 -12.45 -10.19
CA SER A 396 15.99 -13.56 -11.10
C SER A 396 14.95 -13.22 -12.19
N GLY A 397 14.74 -11.91 -12.48
CA GLY A 397 13.73 -11.44 -13.41
C GLY A 397 12.43 -11.02 -12.72
N TYR A 398 11.37 -10.76 -13.50
CA TYR A 398 10.10 -10.32 -12.96
C TYR A 398 9.03 -11.40 -13.09
N LEU A 399 8.25 -11.60 -12.04
CA LEU A 399 7.03 -12.41 -12.09
C LEU A 399 5.85 -11.52 -12.51
N MET A 400 4.98 -12.07 -13.34
CA MET A 400 3.72 -11.43 -13.72
C MET A 400 2.78 -11.38 -12.52
N THR A 401 1.90 -10.40 -12.48
CA THR A 401 0.92 -10.24 -11.39
C THR A 401 -0.42 -10.89 -11.69
N ILE A 402 -0.63 -11.33 -12.92
CA ILE A 402 -1.75 -12.17 -13.36
C ILE A 402 -1.26 -13.26 -14.32
N ALA A 403 -2.10 -14.23 -14.60
CA ALA A 403 -1.85 -15.21 -15.66
C ALA A 403 -1.66 -14.52 -17.01
N GLY A 404 -0.68 -14.93 -17.78
CA GLY A 404 -0.39 -14.37 -19.10
C GLY A 404 -1.60 -14.48 -20.05
N ALA A 405 -2.10 -13.36 -20.56
CA ALA A 405 -3.27 -13.34 -21.41
C ALA A 405 -3.05 -14.16 -22.68
N GLY A 406 -3.92 -15.16 -22.90
CA GLY A 406 -3.90 -16.01 -24.08
C GLY A 406 -2.70 -16.94 -24.21
N LYS A 407 -1.82 -17.02 -23.20
CA LYS A 407 -0.65 -17.90 -23.18
C LYS A 407 -0.63 -18.77 -21.93
N PRO A 408 -0.27 -20.06 -22.03
CA PRO A 408 -0.13 -20.91 -20.86
C PRO A 408 0.83 -20.32 -19.85
N SER A 409 0.39 -20.22 -18.60
CA SER A 409 1.17 -19.66 -17.48
C SER A 409 0.99 -20.52 -16.22
N VAL A 410 1.96 -20.46 -15.34
CA VAL A 410 2.01 -21.19 -14.08
C VAL A 410 1.95 -20.18 -12.95
N GLU A 411 1.01 -20.36 -12.03
CA GLU A 411 0.95 -19.63 -10.77
C GLU A 411 1.99 -20.21 -9.82
N LEU A 412 2.81 -19.34 -9.25
CA LEU A 412 3.83 -19.69 -8.26
C LEU A 412 3.40 -19.22 -6.88
N GLU A 413 3.68 -20.03 -5.89
CA GLU A 413 3.48 -19.71 -4.48
C GLU A 413 4.80 -19.79 -3.71
N ASP A 414 4.88 -18.94 -2.69
CA ASP A 414 5.98 -18.86 -1.75
C ASP A 414 5.64 -19.74 -0.55
N CYS A 415 6.52 -20.67 -0.23
CA CYS A 415 6.32 -21.68 0.79
C CYS A 415 7.48 -21.68 1.80
N VAL A 416 7.21 -22.13 3.03
CA VAL A 416 8.26 -22.37 4.03
C VAL A 416 8.06 -23.70 4.74
N SER A 417 9.13 -24.43 5.00
CA SER A 417 9.07 -25.62 5.82
C SER A 417 8.83 -25.25 7.29
N GLN A 418 8.08 -26.07 8.01
CA GLN A 418 7.81 -25.86 9.44
C GLN A 418 8.89 -26.50 10.34
N ARG A 419 10.14 -26.56 9.88
CA ARG A 419 11.25 -27.12 10.68
C ARG A 419 11.74 -26.08 11.70
N PRO A 420 11.65 -26.33 12.99
CA PRO A 420 12.16 -25.40 13.99
C PRO A 420 13.65 -25.13 13.81
N GLY A 421 14.03 -23.84 13.76
CA GLY A 421 15.43 -23.41 13.69
C GLY A 421 16.14 -23.60 12.37
N HIS A 422 15.49 -24.17 11.36
CA HIS A 422 16.03 -24.37 10.01
C HIS A 422 14.91 -24.21 8.97
N PRO A 423 14.50 -22.98 8.70
CA PRO A 423 13.52 -22.74 7.64
C PRO A 423 14.10 -23.17 6.29
N ASP A 424 13.23 -23.64 5.43
CA ASP A 424 13.55 -23.93 4.04
C ASP A 424 12.47 -23.24 3.20
N HIS A 425 12.79 -22.07 2.68
CA HIS A 425 11.90 -21.34 1.79
C HIS A 425 12.03 -21.85 0.36
N LEU A 426 10.89 -22.07 -0.28
CA LEU A 426 10.90 -22.49 -1.67
C LEU A 426 9.81 -21.81 -2.48
N LEU A 427 10.11 -21.58 -3.74
CA LEU A 427 9.15 -21.14 -4.76
C LEU A 427 8.65 -22.39 -5.51
N ALA A 428 7.34 -22.58 -5.53
CA ALA A 428 6.72 -23.77 -6.11
C ALA A 428 5.45 -23.41 -6.90
N GLU A 429 5.00 -24.35 -7.71
CA GLU A 429 3.72 -24.24 -8.38
C GLU A 429 2.58 -24.34 -7.36
N LYS A 430 1.50 -23.64 -7.64
CA LYS A 430 0.28 -23.64 -6.82
C LYS A 430 -0.18 -25.03 -6.40
N GLY A 431 -0.46 -25.17 -5.12
CA GLY A 431 -0.87 -26.43 -4.48
C GLY A 431 0.28 -27.34 -4.05
N PHE A 432 1.53 -26.98 -4.36
CA PHE A 432 2.69 -27.75 -3.93
C PHE A 432 2.91 -27.68 -2.42
N CYS A 433 2.78 -26.49 -1.82
CA CYS A 433 3.02 -26.29 -0.38
C CYS A 433 2.16 -27.24 0.46
N GLU A 434 0.87 -27.26 0.18
CA GLU A 434 -0.12 -28.07 0.92
C GLU A 434 0.09 -29.57 0.72
N ALA A 435 0.47 -29.98 -0.50
CA ALA A 435 0.68 -31.37 -0.84
C ALA A 435 1.96 -31.96 -0.20
N HIS A 436 2.92 -31.12 0.21
CA HIS A 436 4.25 -31.54 0.67
C HIS A 436 4.61 -31.08 2.09
N THR A 437 3.60 -30.75 2.91
CA THR A 437 3.80 -30.32 4.33
C THR A 437 4.59 -29.02 4.51
N TYR A 438 4.62 -28.18 3.49
CA TYR A 438 5.08 -26.80 3.60
C TYR A 438 3.91 -25.88 3.94
N GLN A 439 4.21 -24.82 4.63
CA GLN A 439 3.25 -23.75 4.83
C GLN A 439 3.33 -22.78 3.66
N ARG A 440 2.18 -22.53 3.05
CA ARG A 440 2.03 -21.48 2.05
C ARG A 440 2.07 -20.12 2.75
N LEU A 441 2.92 -19.23 2.25
CA LEU A 441 3.02 -17.85 2.74
C LEU A 441 2.14 -16.92 1.91
N ARG A 442 2.21 -17.02 0.56
CA ARG A 442 1.52 -16.12 -0.36
C ARG A 442 1.56 -16.62 -1.80
N THR A 443 0.76 -15.98 -2.67
CA THR A 443 0.98 -16.04 -4.12
C THR A 443 2.19 -15.17 -4.47
N ALA A 444 3.21 -15.75 -5.09
CA ALA A 444 4.41 -15.02 -5.52
C ALA A 444 4.19 -14.28 -6.85
N GLY A 445 3.41 -14.86 -7.76
CA GLY A 445 3.12 -14.33 -9.09
C GLY A 445 3.00 -15.43 -10.12
N TRP A 446 3.13 -15.09 -11.40
CA TRP A 446 3.02 -16.02 -12.53
C TRP A 446 4.27 -15.98 -13.41
N VAL A 447 4.56 -17.11 -14.04
CA VAL A 447 5.56 -17.29 -15.11
C VAL A 447 4.89 -17.88 -16.33
N TYR A 448 5.45 -17.71 -17.52
CA TYR A 448 5.01 -18.46 -18.69
C TYR A 448 5.41 -19.94 -18.58
N ALA A 449 4.52 -20.83 -19.02
CA ALA A 449 4.83 -22.26 -19.09
C ALA A 449 5.83 -22.59 -20.21
N GLN A 450 5.95 -21.74 -21.22
CA GLN A 450 6.86 -21.89 -22.37
C GLN A 450 7.61 -20.59 -22.61
N ALA A 451 8.82 -20.69 -23.16
CA ALA A 451 9.64 -19.55 -23.50
C ALA A 451 8.89 -18.55 -24.40
N GLN A 452 8.95 -17.28 -24.06
CA GLN A 452 8.43 -16.17 -24.83
C GLN A 452 9.58 -15.22 -25.18
N PRO A 453 9.43 -14.32 -26.16
CA PRO A 453 10.34 -13.20 -26.31
C PRO A 453 10.51 -12.45 -24.96
N ASP A 454 11.70 -11.99 -24.66
CA ASP A 454 12.03 -11.24 -23.41
C ASP A 454 11.73 -12.01 -22.11
N THR A 455 11.91 -13.34 -22.14
CA THR A 455 11.84 -14.18 -20.93
C THR A 455 13.13 -14.93 -20.65
N VAL A 456 13.30 -15.32 -19.40
CA VAL A 456 14.43 -16.16 -18.92
C VAL A 456 13.85 -17.39 -18.20
N PRO A 457 14.47 -18.57 -18.31
CA PRO A 457 14.06 -19.73 -17.56
C PRO A 457 14.23 -19.51 -16.06
N LEU A 458 13.36 -20.13 -15.27
CA LEU A 458 13.40 -20.12 -13.82
C LEU A 458 13.34 -21.56 -13.31
N TYR A 459 14.41 -22.02 -12.70
CA TYR A 459 14.55 -23.35 -12.14
C TYR A 459 14.38 -23.33 -10.63
N ARG A 460 13.75 -24.36 -10.08
CA ARG A 460 13.84 -24.68 -8.66
C ARG A 460 15.08 -25.54 -8.45
N CYS A 461 15.90 -25.13 -7.52
CA CYS A 461 17.18 -25.74 -7.16
C CYS A 461 17.18 -26.15 -5.69
N TYR A 462 17.93 -27.21 -5.38
CA TYR A 462 18.16 -27.66 -4.00
C TYR A 462 19.65 -27.67 -3.69
N ASN A 463 20.04 -27.08 -2.57
CA ASN A 463 21.41 -27.09 -2.04
C ASN A 463 21.51 -28.10 -0.92
N ASP A 464 22.19 -29.24 -1.17
CA ASP A 464 22.36 -30.32 -0.19
C ASP A 464 23.12 -29.90 1.06
N ARG A 465 24.08 -28.98 0.92
CA ARG A 465 24.88 -28.49 2.05
C ARG A 465 24.05 -27.65 3.00
N ASP A 466 23.28 -26.72 2.45
CA ASP A 466 22.46 -25.79 3.22
C ASP A 466 21.07 -26.36 3.49
N GLN A 467 20.71 -27.51 2.91
CA GLN A 467 19.38 -28.15 2.95
C GLN A 467 18.25 -27.13 2.65
N SER A 468 18.48 -26.29 1.67
CA SER A 468 17.62 -25.16 1.33
C SER A 468 17.34 -25.12 -0.17
N HIS A 469 16.10 -24.83 -0.53
CA HIS A 469 15.70 -24.56 -1.91
C HIS A 469 15.98 -23.12 -2.30
N PHE A 470 16.09 -22.89 -3.62
CA PHE A 470 16.21 -21.55 -4.18
C PHE A 470 15.81 -21.55 -5.67
N ALA A 471 15.53 -20.35 -6.19
CA ALA A 471 15.30 -20.18 -7.63
C ALA A 471 16.55 -19.65 -8.32
N SER A 472 16.80 -20.14 -9.55
CA SER A 472 17.93 -19.74 -10.39
C SER A 472 17.52 -19.65 -11.85
N ASN A 473 18.17 -18.78 -12.62
CA ASN A 473 18.02 -18.73 -14.09
C ASN A 473 18.99 -19.67 -14.81
N ALA A 474 19.97 -20.25 -14.11
CA ALA A 474 20.95 -21.17 -14.64
C ALA A 474 20.48 -22.63 -14.49
N PRO A 475 20.54 -23.47 -15.56
CA PRO A 475 20.12 -24.87 -15.48
C PRO A 475 21.05 -25.72 -14.60
N ASP A 476 22.27 -25.25 -14.31
CA ASP A 476 23.21 -25.89 -13.38
C ASP A 476 23.13 -25.31 -11.96
N CYS A 477 22.04 -24.52 -11.66
CA CYS A 477 21.82 -23.89 -10.38
C CYS A 477 23.01 -23.05 -9.89
N GLU A 478 23.75 -22.42 -10.83
CA GLU A 478 24.95 -21.60 -10.54
C GLU A 478 26.05 -22.42 -9.80
N LYS A 479 26.04 -23.73 -9.89
CA LYS A 479 26.87 -24.69 -9.15
C LYS A 479 26.71 -24.62 -7.61
N LEU A 480 25.60 -23.99 -7.14
CA LEU A 480 25.26 -23.92 -5.74
C LEU A 480 24.39 -25.10 -5.27
N GLY A 481 23.85 -25.86 -6.21
CA GLY A 481 22.95 -26.99 -5.92
C GLY A 481 22.58 -27.76 -7.18
N THR A 482 21.56 -28.61 -7.06
CA THR A 482 21.04 -29.44 -8.16
C THR A 482 19.67 -28.89 -8.61
N ALA A 483 19.47 -28.79 -9.92
CA ALA A 483 18.18 -28.44 -10.47
C ALA A 483 17.17 -29.57 -10.30
N GLU A 484 16.04 -29.28 -9.65
CA GLU A 484 14.96 -30.25 -9.47
C GLU A 484 14.00 -30.20 -10.64
N ARG A 485 13.64 -28.95 -11.07
CA ARG A 485 12.71 -28.77 -12.18
C ARG A 485 12.73 -27.33 -12.72
N LEU A 486 12.24 -27.18 -13.94
CA LEU A 486 11.90 -25.89 -14.54
C LEU A 486 10.52 -25.45 -14.00
N LEU A 487 10.44 -24.28 -13.35
CA LEU A 487 9.20 -23.67 -12.88
C LEU A 487 8.45 -22.97 -14.03
N GLY A 488 9.17 -22.47 -15.02
CA GLY A 488 8.67 -21.72 -16.16
C GLY A 488 9.62 -20.63 -16.60
N TYR A 489 9.07 -19.57 -17.22
CA TYR A 489 9.86 -18.49 -17.80
C TYR A 489 9.40 -17.13 -17.24
N ALA A 490 10.27 -16.47 -16.47
CA ALA A 490 10.08 -15.14 -15.93
C ALA A 490 10.37 -14.06 -16.99
N LEU A 491 9.84 -12.86 -16.83
CA LEU A 491 10.17 -11.72 -17.67
C LEU A 491 11.62 -11.28 -17.39
N LYS A 492 12.36 -10.88 -18.43
CA LYS A 492 13.71 -10.31 -18.28
C LYS A 492 13.70 -9.02 -17.47
N GLN A 493 14.83 -8.71 -16.86
CA GLN A 493 15.13 -7.41 -16.27
C GLN A 493 15.21 -6.32 -17.33
#